data_ce34ff6ced94919f62bce134aa63c4cb
#
_entry.id   ce34ff6ced94919f62bce134aa63c4cb
#
_cell.length_a   1.000
_cell.length_b   1.000
_cell.length_c   1.000
_cell.angle_alpha   90.00
_cell.angle_beta   90.00
_cell.angle_gamma   90.00
#
_symmetry.space_group_name_H-M   'P 1'
#
loop_
_entity.id
_entity.type
_entity.pdbx_description
1 polymer ?
#
loop_
_entity_poly.entity_id
_entity_poly.type
_entity_poly.pdbx_seq_one_letter_code
_entity_poly.pdbx_strand_id
1 'polypeptide(L)'
;MKKENDEYLCKVYPKMMVNRDRPMTETAMCWGFSCGDGWFQLLNQLMGNIQSYIDWQNREKEVVRQVTVDQVKEKFGTLRFYYTGGDDYIRGLVAMAESMSGVICEECGKPATTNWPTLPQGGWVRTMCKEHGGIDYDTPEEELSNDAP
;
A
#
# COMPACT_ATOMS: atom_id res chain seq x y z
N MET A 1 -9.35 -0.32 3.11
CA MET A 1 -9.81 0.02 1.74
C MET A 1 -11.31 -0.23 1.64
N LYS A 2 -12.04 0.59 0.86
CA LYS A 2 -13.47 0.38 0.59
C LYS A 2 -13.68 -0.92 -0.17
N LYS A 3 -14.86 -1.53 0.07
CA LYS A 3 -15.21 -2.83 -0.52
C LYS A 3 -15.14 -2.82 -2.05
N GLU A 4 -15.60 -1.76 -2.69
CA GLU A 4 -15.63 -1.62 -4.15
C GLU A 4 -14.21 -1.64 -4.75
N ASN A 5 -13.24 -0.99 -4.10
CA ASN A 5 -11.85 -0.95 -4.52
C ASN A 5 -11.15 -2.30 -4.30
N ASP A 6 -11.40 -2.94 -3.17
CA ASP A 6 -10.91 -4.30 -2.86
C ASP A 6 -11.41 -5.31 -3.89
N GLU A 7 -12.71 -5.34 -4.15
CA GLU A 7 -13.33 -6.23 -5.14
C GLU A 7 -12.82 -5.96 -6.56
N TYR A 8 -12.59 -4.68 -6.91
CA TYR A 8 -12.01 -4.31 -8.20
C TYR A 8 -10.62 -4.93 -8.40
N LEU A 9 -9.72 -4.76 -7.42
CA LEU A 9 -8.36 -5.32 -7.51
C LEU A 9 -8.38 -6.85 -7.59
N CYS A 10 -9.24 -7.51 -6.82
CA CYS A 10 -9.42 -8.96 -6.87
C CYS A 10 -9.90 -9.43 -8.24
N LYS A 11 -10.84 -8.72 -8.85
CA LYS A 11 -11.41 -9.03 -10.16
C LYS A 11 -10.43 -8.81 -11.31
N VAL A 12 -9.64 -7.73 -11.24
CA VAL A 12 -8.69 -7.36 -12.30
C VAL A 12 -7.43 -8.23 -12.27
N TYR A 13 -6.98 -8.64 -11.06
CA TYR A 13 -5.75 -9.42 -10.88
C TYR A 13 -6.00 -10.82 -10.27
N PRO A 14 -6.86 -11.67 -10.87
CA PRO A 14 -7.28 -12.92 -10.26
C PRO A 14 -6.12 -13.90 -10.04
N LYS A 15 -5.09 -13.91 -10.93
CA LYS A 15 -3.90 -14.76 -10.78
C LYS A 15 -3.08 -14.41 -9.53
N MET A 16 -3.08 -13.14 -9.13
CA MET A 16 -2.37 -12.67 -7.93
C MET A 16 -3.19 -12.87 -6.66
N MET A 17 -4.53 -12.88 -6.77
CA MET A 17 -5.47 -12.86 -5.64
C MET A 17 -6.03 -14.24 -5.27
N VAL A 18 -5.37 -15.33 -5.68
CA VAL A 18 -5.79 -16.72 -5.42
C VAL A 18 -5.95 -17.05 -3.92
N ASN A 19 -5.32 -16.28 -3.04
CA ASN A 19 -5.42 -16.47 -1.60
C ASN A 19 -6.62 -15.74 -0.97
N ARG A 20 -7.39 -14.95 -1.75
CA ARG A 20 -8.47 -14.09 -1.23
C ARG A 20 -9.60 -14.87 -0.56
N ASP A 21 -9.97 -16.01 -1.13
CA ASP A 21 -11.09 -16.84 -0.67
C ASP A 21 -10.64 -18.02 0.20
N ARG A 22 -9.36 -18.07 0.60
CA ARG A 22 -8.86 -19.11 1.49
C ARG A 22 -9.21 -18.80 2.95
N PRO A 23 -9.28 -19.83 3.82
CA PRO A 23 -9.58 -19.62 5.23
C PRO A 23 -8.51 -18.78 5.94
N MET A 24 -8.92 -18.03 6.96
CA MET A 24 -8.06 -17.18 7.79
C MET A 24 -6.90 -17.92 8.48
N THR A 25 -6.96 -19.23 8.57
CA THR A 25 -5.88 -20.09 9.07
C THR A 25 -4.74 -20.27 8.10
N GLU A 26 -4.96 -19.96 6.81
CA GLU A 26 -3.99 -20.17 5.73
C GLU A 26 -3.47 -18.86 5.13
N THR A 27 -4.24 -17.77 5.22
CA THR A 27 -3.89 -16.50 4.59
C THR A 27 -4.43 -15.29 5.35
N ALA A 28 -3.66 -14.18 5.30
CA ALA A 28 -4.15 -12.89 5.75
C ALA A 28 -4.96 -12.15 4.68
N MET A 29 -4.97 -12.61 3.40
CA MET A 29 -5.75 -11.97 2.34
C MET A 29 -7.26 -12.18 2.46
N CYS A 30 -7.72 -13.13 3.26
CA CYS A 30 -9.14 -13.26 3.59
C CYS A 30 -9.76 -11.96 4.18
N TRP A 31 -8.93 -11.11 4.80
CA TRP A 31 -9.32 -9.80 5.33
C TRP A 31 -9.29 -8.67 4.30
N GLY A 32 -8.83 -8.95 3.07
CA GLY A 32 -8.66 -7.96 2.00
C GLY A 32 -7.47 -7.02 2.21
N PHE A 33 -7.54 -5.86 1.56
CA PHE A 33 -6.52 -4.83 1.63
C PHE A 33 -6.70 -3.98 2.90
N SER A 34 -5.83 -4.21 3.89
CA SER A 34 -5.86 -3.53 5.20
C SER A 34 -5.12 -2.19 5.18
N CYS A 35 -5.54 -1.29 4.28
CA CYS A 35 -5.03 0.06 4.11
C CYS A 35 -6.14 0.99 3.60
N GLY A 36 -5.89 2.30 3.60
CA GLY A 36 -6.85 3.29 3.13
C GLY A 36 -7.04 3.32 1.61
N ASP A 37 -8.08 4.01 1.16
CA ASP A 37 -8.43 4.14 -0.26
C ASP A 37 -7.45 4.99 -1.06
N GLY A 38 -6.72 5.88 -0.39
CA GLY A 38 -5.73 6.75 -1.02
C GLY A 38 -4.61 5.97 -1.72
N TRP A 39 -4.35 4.74 -1.29
CA TRP A 39 -3.35 3.87 -1.93
C TRP A 39 -3.93 2.94 -3.01
N PHE A 40 -5.22 3.06 -3.34
CA PHE A 40 -5.84 2.24 -4.39
C PHE A 40 -5.11 2.36 -5.74
N GLN A 41 -4.83 3.60 -6.19
CA GLN A 41 -4.15 3.80 -7.47
C GLN A 41 -2.71 3.28 -7.46
N LEU A 42 -2.00 3.46 -6.36
CA LEU A 42 -0.64 2.92 -6.18
C LEU A 42 -0.64 1.39 -6.31
N LEU A 43 -1.57 0.72 -5.63
CA LEU A 43 -1.72 -0.74 -5.67
C LEU A 43 -2.16 -1.22 -7.05
N ASN A 44 -3.09 -0.54 -7.70
CA ASN A 44 -3.54 -0.87 -9.04
C ASN A 44 -2.38 -0.79 -10.05
N GLN A 45 -1.56 0.26 -9.99
CA GLN A 45 -0.38 0.39 -10.85
C GLN A 45 0.69 -0.66 -10.54
N LEU A 46 0.97 -0.92 -9.27
CA LEU A 46 1.90 -1.96 -8.85
C LEU A 46 1.51 -3.33 -9.39
N MET A 47 0.27 -3.76 -9.09
CA MET A 47 -0.23 -5.08 -9.50
C MET A 47 -0.32 -5.20 -11.01
N GLY A 48 -0.71 -4.13 -11.71
CA GLY A 48 -0.74 -4.08 -13.17
C GLY A 48 0.64 -4.26 -13.80
N ASN A 49 1.66 -3.56 -13.29
CA ASN A 49 3.03 -3.70 -13.77
C ASN A 49 3.60 -5.09 -13.49
N ILE A 50 3.37 -5.64 -12.30
CA ILE A 50 3.79 -7.01 -11.95
C ILE A 50 3.17 -8.02 -12.91
N GLN A 51 1.86 -8.00 -13.09
CA GLN A 51 1.18 -8.99 -13.94
C GLN A 51 1.58 -8.85 -15.41
N SER A 52 1.67 -7.62 -15.92
CA SER A 52 2.13 -7.37 -17.30
C SER A 52 3.55 -7.87 -17.53
N TYR A 53 4.45 -7.65 -16.57
CA TYR A 53 5.82 -8.15 -16.63
C TYR A 53 5.87 -9.69 -16.66
N ILE A 54 5.14 -10.35 -15.75
CA ILE A 54 5.07 -11.82 -15.70
C ILE A 54 4.51 -12.37 -17.00
N ASP A 55 3.40 -11.83 -17.51
CA ASP A 55 2.76 -12.28 -18.73
C ASP A 55 3.67 -12.07 -19.96
N TRP A 56 4.46 -10.98 -19.96
CA TRP A 56 5.43 -10.72 -21.02
C TRP A 56 6.63 -11.66 -20.98
N GLN A 57 7.18 -11.93 -19.80
CA GLN A 57 8.33 -12.84 -19.62
C GLN A 57 7.97 -14.29 -19.95
N ASN A 58 6.74 -14.69 -19.63
CA ASN A 58 6.28 -16.07 -19.73
C ASN A 58 5.59 -16.41 -21.05
N ARG A 59 5.73 -15.55 -22.09
CA ARG A 59 5.04 -15.75 -23.40
C ARG A 59 5.35 -17.08 -24.08
N GLU A 60 6.57 -17.55 -24.00
CA GLU A 60 7.02 -18.78 -24.67
C GLU A 60 7.22 -19.93 -23.68
N LYS A 61 7.69 -19.64 -22.48
CA LYS A 61 7.87 -20.58 -21.38
C LYS A 61 7.82 -19.86 -20.06
N GLU A 62 7.54 -20.58 -19.00
CA GLU A 62 7.60 -20.01 -17.66
C GLU A 62 9.04 -19.67 -17.28
N VAL A 63 9.33 -18.38 -17.09
CA VAL A 63 10.62 -17.82 -16.68
C VAL A 63 10.50 -17.18 -15.30
N VAL A 64 9.38 -16.49 -15.06
CA VAL A 64 9.10 -15.80 -13.80
C VAL A 64 7.90 -16.47 -13.13
N ARG A 65 8.09 -16.93 -11.89
CA ARG A 65 7.00 -17.53 -11.11
C ARG A 65 5.88 -16.53 -10.87
N GLN A 66 4.63 -16.93 -11.10
CA GLN A 66 3.47 -16.10 -10.83
C GLN A 66 3.48 -15.58 -9.39
N VAL A 67 3.29 -14.26 -9.23
CA VAL A 67 3.12 -13.64 -7.91
C VAL A 67 1.74 -13.96 -7.38
N THR A 68 1.69 -14.37 -6.12
CA THR A 68 0.46 -14.48 -5.32
C THR A 68 0.57 -13.58 -4.09
N VAL A 69 -0.45 -12.78 -3.84
CA VAL A 69 -0.47 -11.84 -2.72
C VAL A 69 -0.83 -12.57 -1.44
N ASP A 70 -0.02 -12.37 -0.39
CA ASP A 70 -0.19 -13.03 0.90
C ASP A 70 -0.79 -12.08 1.95
N GLN A 71 -0.43 -10.79 1.93
CA GLN A 71 -1.02 -9.75 2.77
C GLN A 71 -0.69 -8.36 2.22
N VAL A 72 -1.65 -7.46 2.26
CA VAL A 72 -1.43 -6.01 2.01
C VAL A 72 -1.97 -5.23 3.20
N LYS A 73 -1.10 -4.40 3.80
CA LYS A 73 -1.49 -3.60 4.97
C LYS A 73 -0.68 -2.32 5.12
N GLU A 74 -1.21 -1.40 5.91
CA GLU A 74 -0.44 -0.29 6.48
C GLU A 74 0.42 -0.79 7.64
N LYS A 75 1.64 -0.28 7.77
CA LYS A 75 2.49 -0.44 8.94
C LYS A 75 3.46 0.73 9.07
N PHE A 76 3.38 1.44 10.20
CA PHE A 76 4.21 2.62 10.50
C PHE A 76 4.13 3.71 9.42
N GLY A 77 2.91 4.01 8.97
CA GLY A 77 2.63 5.04 7.96
C GLY A 77 2.93 4.63 6.52
N THR A 78 3.42 3.41 6.27
CA THR A 78 3.79 2.96 4.92
C THR A 78 3.12 1.64 4.56
N LEU A 79 2.97 1.42 3.25
CA LEU A 79 2.46 0.17 2.68
C LEU A 79 3.41 -0.99 2.99
N ARG A 80 2.83 -2.16 3.24
CA ARG A 80 3.52 -3.45 3.19
C ARG A 80 2.78 -4.36 2.24
N PHE A 81 3.50 -4.87 1.26
CA PHE A 81 2.99 -5.76 0.22
C PHE A 81 3.72 -7.11 0.31
N TYR A 82 3.13 -8.06 1.04
CA TYR A 82 3.68 -9.41 1.19
C TYR A 82 3.16 -10.31 0.07
N TYR A 83 4.07 -11.06 -0.54
CA TYR A 83 3.76 -11.91 -1.68
C TYR A 83 4.72 -13.09 -1.79
N THR A 84 4.33 -14.10 -2.55
CA THR A 84 5.14 -15.25 -2.94
C THR A 84 5.30 -15.28 -4.46
N GLY A 85 6.43 -15.77 -4.97
CA GLY A 85 6.75 -15.78 -6.41
C GLY A 85 7.53 -14.54 -6.85
N GLY A 86 7.56 -14.30 -8.16
CA GLY A 86 8.29 -13.18 -8.74
C GLY A 86 9.81 -13.38 -8.78
N ASP A 87 10.51 -12.29 -9.09
CA ASP A 87 11.96 -12.19 -9.21
C ASP A 87 12.48 -10.85 -8.64
N ASP A 88 13.75 -10.54 -8.89
CA ASP A 88 14.40 -9.32 -8.39
C ASP A 88 13.80 -8.04 -8.99
N TYR A 89 13.30 -8.07 -10.22
CA TYR A 89 12.63 -6.93 -10.84
C TYR A 89 11.33 -6.61 -10.10
N ILE A 90 10.52 -7.63 -9.82
CA ILE A 90 9.28 -7.49 -9.05
C ILE A 90 9.57 -7.01 -7.63
N ARG A 91 10.64 -7.51 -7.00
CA ARG A 91 11.07 -7.01 -5.68
C ARG A 91 11.38 -5.52 -5.70
N GLY A 92 12.01 -5.02 -6.77
CA GLY A 92 12.27 -3.59 -6.96
C GLY A 92 10.98 -2.77 -7.13
N LEU A 93 10.00 -3.27 -7.90
CA LEU A 93 8.70 -2.61 -8.05
C LEU A 93 7.96 -2.49 -6.71
N VAL A 94 7.94 -3.56 -5.91
CA VAL A 94 7.31 -3.57 -4.59
C VAL A 94 8.02 -2.60 -3.65
N ALA A 95 9.36 -2.63 -3.59
CA ALA A 95 10.13 -1.72 -2.75
C ALA A 95 9.87 -0.24 -3.12
N MET A 96 9.76 0.07 -4.41
CA MET A 96 9.43 1.41 -4.88
C MET A 96 8.01 1.82 -4.45
N ALA A 97 7.02 0.94 -4.61
CA ALA A 97 5.64 1.23 -4.22
C ALA A 97 5.51 1.43 -2.70
N GLU A 98 6.18 0.61 -1.89
CA GLU A 98 6.25 0.78 -0.44
C GLU A 98 6.89 2.13 -0.05
N SER A 99 7.96 2.53 -0.73
CA SER A 99 8.59 3.85 -0.53
C SER A 99 7.66 4.99 -0.93
N MET A 100 7.00 4.89 -2.10
CA MET A 100 6.05 5.91 -2.58
C MET A 100 4.86 6.10 -1.65
N SER A 101 4.42 5.06 -0.96
CA SER A 101 3.31 5.16 -0.01
C SER A 101 3.58 6.15 1.12
N GLY A 102 4.86 6.38 1.47
CA GLY A 102 5.29 7.35 2.48
C GLY A 102 5.12 8.82 2.07
N VAL A 103 4.77 9.09 0.81
CA VAL A 103 4.52 10.44 0.28
C VAL A 103 3.13 10.58 -0.35
N ILE A 104 2.26 9.59 -0.13
CA ILE A 104 0.89 9.55 -0.65
C ILE A 104 -0.08 9.38 0.53
N CYS A 105 -1.00 10.31 0.70
CA CYS A 105 -2.01 10.24 1.76
C CYS A 105 -2.81 8.94 1.68
N GLU A 106 -2.81 8.17 2.76
CA GLU A 106 -3.50 6.89 2.84
C GLU A 106 -5.02 7.03 2.65
N GLU A 107 -5.61 8.16 3.04
CA GLU A 107 -7.05 8.38 2.93
C GLU A 107 -7.50 8.80 1.53
N CYS A 108 -6.79 9.74 0.87
CA CYS A 108 -7.28 10.35 -0.37
C CYS A 108 -6.32 10.28 -1.56
N GLY A 109 -5.08 9.80 -1.39
CA GLY A 109 -4.11 9.70 -2.47
C GLY A 109 -3.41 11.02 -2.86
N LYS A 110 -3.71 12.14 -2.20
CA LYS A 110 -2.97 13.40 -2.41
C LYS A 110 -1.54 13.30 -1.88
N PRO A 111 -0.62 14.17 -2.34
CA PRO A 111 0.71 14.29 -1.71
C PRO A 111 0.60 14.47 -0.19
N ALA A 112 1.46 13.80 0.54
CA ALA A 112 1.45 13.75 1.99
C ALA A 112 2.85 13.52 2.55
N THR A 113 2.97 13.59 3.87
CA THR A 113 4.18 13.24 4.60
C THR A 113 3.87 12.20 5.67
N THR A 114 4.85 11.34 5.98
CA THR A 114 4.72 10.41 7.10
C THR A 114 4.84 11.20 8.40
N ASN A 115 3.78 11.19 9.19
CA ASN A 115 3.69 11.90 10.44
C ASN A 115 4.03 10.95 11.61
N TRP A 116 5.09 11.27 12.34
CA TRP A 116 5.44 10.61 13.59
C TRP A 116 4.71 11.30 14.74
N PRO A 117 4.10 10.56 15.67
CA PRO A 117 3.42 11.16 16.79
C PRO A 117 4.43 11.91 17.67
N THR A 118 4.15 13.17 17.92
CA THR A 118 4.94 14.03 18.81
C THR A 118 4.50 13.98 20.27
N LEU A 119 3.45 13.23 20.57
CA LEU A 119 2.85 13.15 21.90
C LEU A 119 3.61 12.20 22.82
N PRO A 120 3.81 12.56 24.10
CA PRO A 120 4.49 11.71 25.09
C PRO A 120 3.80 10.36 25.34
N GLN A 121 2.51 10.24 25.04
CA GLN A 121 1.71 9.03 25.24
C GLN A 121 1.80 8.05 24.04
N GLY A 122 2.62 8.37 23.03
CA GLY A 122 2.67 7.64 21.78
C GLY A 122 1.45 7.92 20.89
N GLY A 123 1.55 7.56 19.65
CA GLY A 123 0.48 7.71 18.68
C GLY A 123 0.76 6.82 17.47
N TRP A 124 -0.21 6.72 16.59
CA TRP A 124 -0.08 5.92 15.37
C TRP A 124 0.68 6.71 14.31
N VAL A 125 1.76 6.15 13.78
CA VAL A 125 2.46 6.74 12.63
C VAL A 125 1.58 6.59 11.40
N ARG A 126 1.30 7.69 10.69
CA ARG A 126 0.42 7.71 9.52
C ARG A 126 1.00 8.60 8.43
N THR A 127 0.72 8.29 7.18
CA THR A 127 1.02 9.17 6.04
C THR A 127 -0.25 9.86 5.58
N MET A 128 -0.38 11.14 5.96
CA MET A 128 -1.59 11.93 5.78
C MET A 128 -1.27 13.28 5.17
N CYS A 129 -2.16 13.78 4.31
CA CYS A 129 -2.14 15.16 3.88
C CYS A 129 -2.73 16.08 4.94
N LYS A 130 -2.53 17.39 4.81
CA LYS A 130 -3.03 18.42 5.75
C LYS A 130 -4.54 18.31 5.99
N GLU A 131 -5.33 18.02 4.95
CA GLU A 131 -6.79 17.86 5.07
C GLU A 131 -7.21 16.64 5.92
N HIS A 132 -6.32 15.65 6.07
CA HIS A 132 -6.55 14.44 6.86
C HIS A 132 -5.71 14.40 8.15
N GLY A 133 -5.28 15.57 8.64
CA GLY A 133 -4.57 15.70 9.91
C GLY A 133 -3.06 15.45 9.82
N GLY A 134 -2.48 15.50 8.62
CA GLY A 134 -1.04 15.49 8.43
C GLY A 134 -0.41 16.81 8.81
N ILE A 135 0.86 16.75 9.23
CA ILE A 135 1.68 17.94 9.54
C ILE A 135 2.36 18.39 8.24
N ASP A 136 2.28 19.67 7.94
CA ASP A 136 3.00 20.29 6.84
C ASP A 136 4.35 20.81 7.38
N TYR A 137 5.44 20.16 6.99
CA TYR A 137 6.78 20.58 7.44
C TYR A 137 7.24 21.91 6.82
N ASP A 138 6.53 22.43 5.82
CA ASP A 138 6.79 23.75 5.24
C ASP A 138 6.10 24.88 6.02
N THR A 139 5.30 24.57 7.05
CA THR A 139 4.70 25.57 7.94
C THR A 139 5.75 26.04 8.92
N PRO A 140 6.10 27.35 8.98
CA PRO A 140 7.05 27.88 9.96
C PRO A 140 6.65 27.50 11.38
N GLU A 141 7.63 27.17 12.24
CA GLU A 141 7.42 26.74 13.64
C GLU A 141 6.57 27.71 14.48
N GLU A 142 6.45 28.97 14.06
CA GLU A 142 5.66 30.00 14.74
C GLU A 142 4.13 29.74 14.73
N GLU A 143 3.60 29.00 13.75
CA GLU A 143 2.16 28.67 13.73
C GLU A 143 1.80 27.47 14.62
N LEU A 144 2.77 26.66 14.99
CA LEU A 144 2.53 25.44 15.81
C LEU A 144 2.46 25.74 17.32
N SER A 145 2.87 26.93 17.77
CA SER A 145 2.93 27.28 19.19
C SER A 145 1.68 27.97 19.77
N ASN A 146 0.68 28.30 18.93
CA ASN A 146 -0.46 29.13 19.36
C ASN A 146 -1.74 28.35 19.72
N ASP A 147 -1.75 27.03 19.59
CA ASP A 147 -2.94 26.20 19.93
C ASP A 147 -2.74 25.30 21.17
N ALA A 148 -1.94 25.75 22.15
CA ALA A 148 -1.94 25.13 23.46
C ALA A 148 -2.89 25.90 24.40
N PRO A 149 -3.87 25.22 25.04
CA PRO A 149 -4.80 25.84 25.99
C PRO A 149 -4.12 26.26 27.28
#